data_5a089fcf537183703ea5f720e5ea8efa
#
_entry.id   5a089fcf537183703ea5f720e5ea8efa
#
_cell.length_a   1.000
_cell.length_b   1.000
_cell.length_c   1.000
_cell.angle_alpha   90.00
_cell.angle_beta   90.00
_cell.angle_gamma   90.00
#
_symmetry.space_group_name_H-M   'P 1'
#
loop_
_entity.id
_entity.type
_entity.pdbx_description
1 polymer ?
#
loop_
_entity_poly.entity_id
_entity_poly.type
_entity_poly.pdbx_seq_one_letter_code
_entity_poly.pdbx_strand_id
1 'polypeptide(L)'
;MKRRFSSFIGMILVCAVTIAQTSISLLPKPQLYKDTGKNFTMGKVKLSTPVLRPEWEVFIMNAGGEIVEHSSSVIEVELVPSIEEARLNGAEAYRLSVSNKRIKIEAVTEQGVYWAMQTLRQLERKKGKRSSVAGCEIVDWPAFRIRGFMQDVGRSYISMEELKREIEILSRFKINVFHWHLTENQAWRLESKIFPMLNDSVNTIRMPGKYYTLEEARDLVDFCKKHQVLLIPEIDMPGHSAAFVRAFRHDMQSPEGMKILKLLLDEVCETFDVPYLHIGTDEVEFTNPHFVPEIVAYVRSKGKKVISWNPGWHYKPGEIDMTHLWSYRGKAQPGIPAIDSKFHYLNHFDVFGDIVAVSYTHLRAHET
;
A
#
# COMPACT_ATOMS: atom_id res chain seq x y z
N MET A 1 30.54 -27.35 79.16
CA MET A 1 30.91 -27.93 77.83
C MET A 1 29.73 -27.66 76.90
N LYS A 2 29.79 -26.61 76.06
CA LYS A 2 28.79 -26.30 75.04
C LYS A 2 29.46 -26.43 73.67
N ARG A 3 29.05 -27.42 72.89
CA ARG A 3 29.53 -27.64 71.51
C ARG A 3 28.71 -26.71 70.59
N ARG A 4 29.36 -25.82 69.85
CA ARG A 4 28.82 -25.03 68.74
C ARG A 4 28.88 -25.87 67.47
N PHE A 5 27.72 -26.12 66.88
CA PHE A 5 27.58 -26.64 65.52
C PHE A 5 27.58 -25.39 64.57
N SER A 6 28.56 -25.39 63.70
CA SER A 6 28.65 -24.38 62.61
C SER A 6 28.11 -25.02 61.36
N SER A 7 26.93 -24.54 60.88
CA SER A 7 26.36 -24.97 59.64
C SER A 7 26.91 -24.08 58.51
N PHE A 8 27.68 -24.66 57.62
CA PHE A 8 28.07 -24.04 56.35
C PHE A 8 26.93 -24.24 55.35
N ILE A 9 26.20 -23.17 55.00
CA ILE A 9 25.26 -23.14 53.90
C ILE A 9 26.05 -22.69 52.67
N GLY A 10 26.37 -23.62 51.78
CA GLY A 10 26.95 -23.32 50.47
C GLY A 10 25.88 -22.75 49.55
N MET A 11 25.97 -21.46 49.26
CA MET A 11 25.09 -20.77 48.29
C MET A 11 25.62 -21.06 46.88
N ILE A 12 24.98 -21.99 46.17
CA ILE A 12 25.26 -22.25 44.74
C ILE A 12 24.60 -21.09 43.96
N LEU A 13 25.43 -20.18 43.47
CA LEU A 13 24.99 -19.09 42.54
C LEU A 13 24.82 -19.72 41.14
N VAL A 14 23.59 -20.07 40.78
CA VAL A 14 23.26 -20.45 39.41
C VAL A 14 23.16 -19.16 38.59
N CYS A 15 24.24 -18.82 37.88
CA CYS A 15 24.18 -17.79 36.83
C CYS A 15 23.30 -18.29 35.69
N ALA A 16 22.05 -17.96 35.70
CA ALA A 16 21.18 -18.06 34.51
C ALA A 16 21.67 -17.06 33.48
N VAL A 17 22.47 -17.49 32.52
CA VAL A 17 22.77 -16.72 31.33
C VAL A 17 21.48 -16.67 30.51
N THR A 18 20.66 -15.64 30.72
CA THR A 18 19.58 -15.30 29.80
C THR A 18 20.23 -14.81 28.50
N ILE A 19 20.37 -15.71 27.53
CA ILE A 19 20.65 -15.33 26.14
C ILE A 19 19.41 -14.53 25.73
N ALA A 20 19.54 -13.21 25.68
CA ALA A 20 18.54 -12.36 25.07
C ALA A 20 18.45 -12.78 23.59
N GLN A 21 17.48 -13.63 23.31
CA GLN A 21 17.13 -13.98 21.95
C GLN A 21 16.61 -12.69 21.32
N THR A 22 17.44 -12.03 20.52
CA THR A 22 17.02 -10.86 19.74
C THR A 22 15.94 -11.36 18.80
N SER A 23 14.69 -11.22 19.23
CA SER A 23 13.53 -11.55 18.40
C SER A 23 13.59 -10.66 17.17
N ILE A 24 13.67 -11.27 15.99
CA ILE A 24 13.57 -10.55 14.73
C ILE A 24 12.14 -10.02 14.65
N SER A 25 12.00 -8.70 14.67
CA SER A 25 10.69 -8.05 14.49
C SER A 25 10.46 -7.84 13.01
N LEU A 26 9.54 -8.61 12.42
CA LEU A 26 9.09 -8.45 11.04
C LEU A 26 7.80 -7.60 11.01
N LEU A 27 7.73 -6.67 10.09
CA LEU A 27 6.56 -5.79 9.86
C LEU A 27 6.12 -5.86 8.39
N PRO A 28 4.85 -6.21 8.14
CA PRO A 28 3.90 -6.81 9.09
C PRO A 28 4.40 -8.15 9.62
N LYS A 29 3.92 -8.53 10.82
CA LYS A 29 4.24 -9.83 11.41
C LYS A 29 3.65 -10.95 10.53
N PRO A 30 4.46 -11.94 10.10
CA PRO A 30 3.95 -13.07 9.34
C PRO A 30 2.94 -13.90 10.13
N GLN A 31 2.03 -14.56 9.42
CA GLN A 31 1.01 -15.42 10.03
C GLN A 31 1.66 -16.60 10.80
N LEU A 32 2.64 -17.25 10.20
CA LEU A 32 3.43 -18.31 10.84
C LEU A 32 4.91 -17.98 10.71
N TYR A 33 5.65 -18.09 11.82
CA TYR A 33 7.09 -17.85 11.87
C TYR A 33 7.77 -18.82 12.81
N LYS A 34 8.88 -19.43 12.35
CA LYS A 34 9.75 -20.27 13.16
C LYS A 34 11.22 -19.95 12.86
N ASP A 35 11.96 -19.54 13.86
CA ASP A 35 13.42 -19.39 13.77
C ASP A 35 14.10 -20.76 13.71
N THR A 36 15.01 -20.95 12.77
CA THR A 36 15.79 -22.21 12.65
C THR A 36 17.24 -22.04 13.04
N GLY A 37 17.71 -20.83 13.29
CA GLY A 37 19.10 -20.52 13.64
C GLY A 37 20.12 -20.78 12.51
N LYS A 38 19.71 -21.26 11.34
CA LYS A 38 20.56 -21.67 10.21
C LYS A 38 20.67 -20.57 9.17
N ASN A 39 21.44 -19.52 9.44
CA ASN A 39 21.56 -18.37 8.59
C ASN A 39 22.16 -18.68 7.21
N PHE A 40 21.59 -18.09 6.15
CA PHE A 40 22.15 -18.10 4.81
C PHE A 40 23.15 -16.95 4.66
N THR A 41 24.37 -17.25 4.21
CA THR A 41 25.37 -16.21 3.93
C THR A 41 25.37 -15.91 2.44
N MET A 42 25.15 -14.66 2.07
CA MET A 42 25.20 -14.21 0.69
C MET A 42 26.62 -14.31 0.14
N GLY A 43 26.75 -14.83 -1.09
CA GLY A 43 28.02 -15.03 -1.76
C GLY A 43 27.78 -15.44 -3.21
N LYS A 44 28.52 -16.43 -3.73
CA LYS A 44 28.21 -17.03 -5.04
C LYS A 44 26.95 -17.89 -4.87
N VAL A 45 25.88 -17.55 -5.60
CA VAL A 45 24.59 -18.22 -5.51
C VAL A 45 24.11 -18.66 -6.89
N LYS A 46 23.46 -19.82 -6.97
CA LYS A 46 22.65 -20.20 -8.14
C LYS A 46 21.25 -19.66 -7.93
N LEU A 47 20.76 -18.88 -8.89
CA LEU A 47 19.38 -18.36 -8.89
C LEU A 47 18.51 -19.16 -9.86
N SER A 48 17.37 -19.65 -9.37
CA SER A 48 16.30 -20.24 -10.16
C SER A 48 15.00 -19.51 -9.83
N THR A 49 14.46 -18.79 -10.80
CA THR A 49 13.19 -18.03 -10.63
C THR A 49 12.45 -17.93 -11.94
N PRO A 50 11.12 -18.14 -11.95
CA PRO A 50 10.27 -17.92 -13.10
C PRO A 50 9.85 -16.44 -13.28
N VAL A 51 9.94 -15.61 -12.21
CA VAL A 51 9.45 -14.22 -12.18
C VAL A 51 10.42 -13.30 -11.43
N LEU A 52 10.32 -11.99 -11.63
CA LEU A 52 11.06 -10.94 -10.92
C LEU A 52 12.59 -11.12 -10.96
N ARG A 53 13.12 -11.65 -12.08
CA ARG A 53 14.55 -11.90 -12.21
C ARG A 53 15.41 -10.64 -12.03
N PRO A 54 15.07 -9.47 -12.60
CA PRO A 54 15.84 -8.24 -12.39
C PRO A 54 15.86 -7.81 -10.92
N GLU A 55 14.75 -7.93 -10.21
CA GLU A 55 14.63 -7.57 -8.79
C GLU A 55 15.48 -8.50 -7.91
N TRP A 56 15.56 -9.79 -8.27
CA TRP A 56 16.44 -10.76 -7.60
C TRP A 56 17.92 -10.45 -7.86
N GLU A 57 18.29 -10.08 -9.07
CA GLU A 57 19.66 -9.68 -9.41
C GLU A 57 20.11 -8.49 -8.57
N VAL A 58 19.25 -7.46 -8.47
CA VAL A 58 19.48 -6.27 -7.63
C VAL A 58 19.56 -6.65 -6.15
N PHE A 59 18.66 -7.51 -5.66
CA PHE A 59 18.67 -7.96 -4.26
C PHE A 59 19.98 -8.68 -3.91
N ILE A 60 20.40 -9.65 -4.74
CA ILE A 60 21.60 -10.43 -4.52
C ILE A 60 22.86 -9.56 -4.56
N MET A 61 22.95 -8.66 -5.54
CA MET A 61 24.07 -7.72 -5.69
C MET A 61 24.18 -6.78 -4.48
N ASN A 62 23.06 -6.20 -4.02
CA ASN A 62 23.03 -5.30 -2.88
C ASN A 62 23.38 -6.00 -1.56
N ALA A 63 23.13 -7.30 -1.46
CA ALA A 63 23.51 -8.15 -0.36
C ALA A 63 24.98 -8.64 -0.43
N GLY A 64 25.74 -8.18 -1.44
CA GLY A 64 27.14 -8.55 -1.65
C GLY A 64 27.33 -9.95 -2.23
N GLY A 65 26.32 -10.44 -2.96
CA GLY A 65 26.35 -11.72 -3.68
C GLY A 65 26.65 -11.59 -5.15
N GLU A 66 26.89 -12.74 -5.79
CA GLU A 66 27.13 -12.91 -7.22
C GLU A 66 26.32 -14.09 -7.73
N ILE A 67 25.61 -13.92 -8.84
CA ILE A 67 24.90 -15.03 -9.48
C ILE A 67 25.87 -15.82 -10.34
N VAL A 68 25.90 -17.13 -10.14
CA VAL A 68 26.75 -18.05 -10.89
C VAL A 68 25.93 -19.26 -11.34
N GLU A 69 26.40 -19.92 -12.40
CA GLU A 69 25.73 -21.09 -12.97
C GLU A 69 25.74 -22.30 -12.00
N HIS A 70 26.85 -22.50 -11.31
CA HIS A 70 27.02 -23.60 -10.36
C HIS A 70 27.41 -23.09 -8.98
N SER A 71 26.61 -23.41 -7.97
CA SER A 71 26.87 -23.12 -6.56
C SER A 71 26.18 -24.13 -5.65
N SER A 72 26.81 -24.41 -4.50
CA SER A 72 26.16 -25.15 -3.41
C SER A 72 25.15 -24.29 -2.63
N SER A 73 25.18 -22.97 -2.84
CA SER A 73 24.20 -22.04 -2.25
C SER A 73 23.17 -21.67 -3.32
N VAL A 74 21.89 -21.90 -3.03
CA VAL A 74 20.80 -21.78 -4.01
C VAL A 74 19.72 -20.86 -3.51
N ILE A 75 19.23 -19.99 -4.39
CA ILE A 75 17.97 -19.26 -4.22
C ILE A 75 17.00 -19.80 -5.26
N GLU A 76 15.91 -20.36 -4.79
CA GLU A 76 14.91 -21.04 -5.63
C GLU A 76 13.52 -20.46 -5.37
N VAL A 77 12.86 -20.11 -6.46
CA VAL A 77 11.50 -19.57 -6.45
C VAL A 77 10.62 -20.45 -7.31
N GLU A 78 9.50 -20.87 -6.76
CA GLU A 78 8.49 -21.67 -7.45
C GLU A 78 7.12 -20.98 -7.36
N LEU A 79 6.37 -20.99 -8.46
CA LEU A 79 4.95 -20.66 -8.44
C LEU A 79 4.14 -21.94 -8.22
N VAL A 80 3.27 -21.89 -7.21
CA VAL A 80 2.43 -23.02 -6.81
C VAL A 80 0.94 -22.65 -6.93
N PRO A 81 0.04 -23.60 -7.20
CA PRO A 81 -1.37 -23.29 -7.41
C PRO A 81 -2.07 -22.77 -6.15
N SER A 82 -1.63 -23.18 -4.98
CA SER A 82 -2.19 -22.73 -3.69
C SER A 82 -1.22 -22.97 -2.53
N ILE A 83 -1.49 -22.29 -1.41
CA ILE A 83 -0.87 -22.52 -0.11
C ILE A 83 -1.97 -22.86 0.88
N GLU A 84 -2.00 -24.08 1.39
CA GLU A 84 -3.12 -24.63 2.17
C GLU A 84 -3.45 -23.83 3.43
N GLU A 85 -2.43 -23.26 4.07
CA GLU A 85 -2.59 -22.48 5.29
C GLU A 85 -3.27 -21.12 5.04
N ALA A 86 -3.17 -20.60 3.80
CA ALA A 86 -3.71 -19.31 3.42
C ALA A 86 -5.23 -19.36 3.22
N ARG A 87 -5.97 -19.15 4.29
CA ARG A 87 -7.44 -19.18 4.29
C ARG A 87 -8.11 -17.98 3.64
N LEU A 88 -7.39 -16.85 3.56
CA LEU A 88 -7.85 -15.57 3.01
C LEU A 88 -6.79 -15.02 2.06
N ASN A 89 -7.21 -14.31 1.01
CA ASN A 89 -6.30 -13.59 0.11
C ASN A 89 -5.12 -14.42 -0.40
N GLY A 90 -5.35 -15.71 -0.69
CA GLY A 90 -4.34 -16.69 -1.04
C GLY A 90 -3.48 -16.33 -2.25
N ALA A 91 -3.97 -15.46 -3.16
CA ALA A 91 -3.18 -15.00 -4.29
C ALA A 91 -1.87 -14.30 -3.89
N GLU A 92 -1.83 -13.65 -2.73
CA GLU A 92 -0.63 -12.99 -2.21
C GLU A 92 0.18 -13.88 -1.25
N ALA A 93 -0.23 -15.14 -1.06
CA ALA A 93 0.40 -16.04 -0.10
C ALA A 93 1.75 -16.56 -0.58
N TYR A 94 2.65 -16.80 0.38
CA TYR A 94 3.95 -17.41 0.13
C TYR A 94 4.41 -18.27 1.32
N ARG A 95 5.25 -19.27 1.02
CA ARG A 95 6.15 -19.95 1.99
C ARG A 95 7.57 -19.51 1.73
N LEU A 96 8.32 -19.29 2.79
CA LEU A 96 9.73 -18.94 2.75
C LEU A 96 10.50 -19.84 3.71
N SER A 97 11.48 -20.57 3.19
CA SER A 97 12.42 -21.37 3.99
C SER A 97 13.83 -20.85 3.76
N VAL A 98 14.52 -20.52 4.84
CA VAL A 98 15.92 -20.08 4.83
C VAL A 98 16.76 -21.04 5.65
N SER A 99 17.75 -21.65 5.00
CA SER A 99 18.76 -22.51 5.60
C SER A 99 20.16 -22.02 5.24
N ASN A 100 21.19 -22.65 5.76
CA ASN A 100 22.59 -22.25 5.50
C ASN A 100 23.03 -22.35 4.02
N LYS A 101 22.31 -23.12 3.19
CA LYS A 101 22.64 -23.37 1.77
C LYS A 101 21.51 -23.06 0.80
N ARG A 102 20.30 -22.86 1.30
CA ARG A 102 19.14 -22.66 0.43
C ARG A 102 18.21 -21.60 1.00
N ILE A 103 17.77 -20.71 0.11
CA ILE A 103 16.56 -19.91 0.26
C ILE A 103 15.54 -20.50 -0.72
N LYS A 104 14.41 -21.00 -0.23
CA LYS A 104 13.29 -21.47 -1.06
C LYS A 104 12.07 -20.61 -0.81
N ILE A 105 11.43 -20.18 -1.91
CA ILE A 105 10.17 -19.47 -1.90
C ILE A 105 9.19 -20.26 -2.76
N GLU A 106 8.04 -20.53 -2.21
CA GLU A 106 6.83 -20.99 -2.93
C GLU A 106 5.78 -19.91 -2.79
N ALA A 107 5.24 -19.42 -3.89
CA ALA A 107 4.22 -18.37 -3.88
C ALA A 107 3.14 -18.65 -4.91
N VAL A 108 1.93 -18.14 -4.68
CA VAL A 108 0.80 -18.37 -5.58
C VAL A 108 0.90 -17.46 -6.81
N THR A 109 1.40 -16.25 -6.64
CA THR A 109 1.58 -15.26 -7.73
C THR A 109 2.93 -14.56 -7.62
N GLU A 110 3.27 -13.80 -8.66
CA GLU A 110 4.42 -12.89 -8.67
C GLU A 110 4.37 -11.90 -7.48
N GLN A 111 3.18 -11.40 -7.12
CA GLN A 111 3.02 -10.51 -5.97
C GLN A 111 3.39 -11.21 -4.65
N GLY A 112 3.05 -12.49 -4.49
CA GLY A 112 3.48 -13.29 -3.34
C GLY A 112 5.01 -13.44 -3.27
N VAL A 113 5.67 -13.65 -4.43
CA VAL A 113 7.15 -13.66 -4.51
C VAL A 113 7.73 -12.31 -4.08
N TYR A 114 7.15 -11.21 -4.56
CA TYR A 114 7.59 -9.87 -4.19
C TYR A 114 7.49 -9.62 -2.66
N TRP A 115 6.38 -10.05 -2.03
CA TRP A 115 6.22 -9.94 -0.57
C TRP A 115 7.22 -10.82 0.20
N ALA A 116 7.55 -12.00 -0.31
CA ALA A 116 8.62 -12.83 0.27
C ALA A 116 9.98 -12.12 0.20
N MET A 117 10.27 -11.43 -0.92
CA MET A 117 11.49 -10.61 -1.04
C MET A 117 11.52 -9.47 -0.02
N GLN A 118 10.39 -8.78 0.23
CA GLN A 118 10.35 -7.75 1.26
C GLN A 118 10.61 -8.33 2.67
N THR A 119 10.13 -9.54 2.94
CA THR A 119 10.43 -10.25 4.17
C THR A 119 11.91 -10.61 4.26
N LEU A 120 12.53 -11.10 3.19
CA LEU A 120 13.98 -11.37 3.14
C LEU A 120 14.82 -10.12 3.40
N ARG A 121 14.43 -8.96 2.86
CA ARG A 121 15.10 -7.68 3.14
C ARG A 121 15.09 -7.31 4.63
N GLN A 122 14.01 -7.63 5.35
CA GLN A 122 13.94 -7.41 6.80
C GLN A 122 14.74 -8.45 7.61
N LEU A 123 14.90 -9.66 7.08
CA LEU A 123 15.72 -10.73 7.68
C LEU A 123 17.23 -10.53 7.44
N GLU A 124 17.59 -9.64 6.50
CA GLU A 124 18.96 -9.38 6.13
C GLU A 124 19.73 -8.69 7.26
N ARG A 125 20.95 -9.13 7.49
CA ARG A 125 21.92 -8.53 8.42
C ARG A 125 23.23 -8.31 7.69
N LYS A 126 23.67 -7.07 7.58
CA LYS A 126 24.95 -6.71 6.96
C LYS A 126 26.11 -7.08 7.89
N LYS A 127 27.13 -7.79 7.36
CA LYS A 127 28.36 -8.09 8.05
C LYS A 127 29.53 -7.81 7.12
N GLY A 128 30.12 -6.62 7.24
CA GLY A 128 31.16 -6.16 6.31
C GLY A 128 30.62 -5.97 4.88
N LYS A 129 31.29 -6.61 3.90
CA LYS A 129 30.90 -6.54 2.47
C LYS A 129 29.80 -7.54 2.07
N ARG A 130 29.40 -8.44 2.94
CA ARG A 130 28.38 -9.46 2.67
C ARG A 130 27.26 -9.39 3.68
N SER A 131 26.09 -9.81 3.26
CA SER A 131 24.94 -9.95 4.13
C SER A 131 24.73 -11.41 4.51
N SER A 132 24.08 -11.62 5.64
CA SER A 132 23.47 -12.89 6.01
C SER A 132 21.96 -12.70 6.18
N VAL A 133 21.19 -13.71 5.79
CA VAL A 133 19.75 -13.76 5.99
C VAL A 133 19.46 -14.73 7.11
N ALA A 134 18.67 -14.31 8.09
CA ALA A 134 18.35 -15.15 9.24
C ALA A 134 17.58 -16.40 8.83
N GLY A 135 17.97 -17.55 9.38
CA GLY A 135 17.36 -18.85 9.10
C GLY A 135 15.95 -18.94 9.68
N CYS A 136 14.96 -19.25 8.85
CA CYS A 136 13.56 -19.32 9.27
C CYS A 136 12.71 -20.21 8.38
N GLU A 137 11.54 -20.55 8.90
CA GLU A 137 10.40 -21.05 8.15
C GLU A 137 9.23 -20.08 8.36
N ILE A 138 8.67 -19.57 7.28
CA ILE A 138 7.56 -18.61 7.27
C ILE A 138 6.48 -19.12 6.33
N VAL A 139 5.21 -18.98 6.75
CA VAL A 139 4.05 -19.00 5.87
C VAL A 139 3.29 -17.72 6.13
N ASP A 140 3.01 -16.98 5.07
CA ASP A 140 2.39 -15.67 5.21
C ASP A 140 1.35 -15.40 4.12
N TRP A 141 0.32 -14.69 4.50
CA TRP A 141 -0.74 -14.16 3.64
C TRP A 141 -1.38 -12.95 4.31
N PRO A 142 -1.91 -11.98 3.54
CA PRO A 142 -2.50 -10.80 4.15
C PRO A 142 -3.88 -11.07 4.75
N ALA A 143 -4.15 -10.51 5.91
CA ALA A 143 -5.48 -10.52 6.53
C ALA A 143 -6.49 -9.67 5.73
N PHE A 144 -6.02 -8.57 5.11
CA PHE A 144 -6.85 -7.66 4.31
C PHE A 144 -6.40 -7.66 2.86
N ARG A 145 -7.37 -7.73 1.94
CA ARG A 145 -7.14 -7.66 0.50
C ARG A 145 -6.60 -6.30 0.06
N ILE A 146 -7.09 -5.22 0.67
CA ILE A 146 -6.66 -3.84 0.41
C ILE A 146 -5.92 -3.34 1.63
N ARG A 147 -4.68 -2.89 1.42
CA ARG A 147 -3.82 -2.25 2.41
C ARG A 147 -3.31 -0.99 1.74
N GLY A 148 -4.07 0.10 1.93
CA GLY A 148 -3.89 1.33 1.18
C GLY A 148 -3.22 2.43 1.98
N PHE A 149 -2.57 3.33 1.25
CA PHE A 149 -2.13 4.63 1.73
C PHE A 149 -2.65 5.69 0.76
N MET A 150 -3.21 6.77 1.29
CA MET A 150 -3.72 7.89 0.50
C MET A 150 -2.81 9.10 0.67
N GLN A 151 -2.43 9.71 -0.46
CA GLN A 151 -1.68 10.95 -0.51
C GLN A 151 -2.51 12.06 -1.16
N ASP A 152 -2.81 13.09 -0.38
CA ASP A 152 -3.48 14.29 -0.87
C ASP A 152 -2.45 15.28 -1.43
N VAL A 153 -2.40 15.37 -2.74
CA VAL A 153 -1.56 16.33 -3.45
C VAL A 153 -2.35 17.55 -3.93
N GLY A 154 -3.67 17.47 -3.92
CA GLY A 154 -4.56 18.58 -4.23
C GLY A 154 -4.33 19.77 -3.28
N ARG A 155 -4.29 19.49 -1.97
CA ARG A 155 -4.00 20.50 -0.93
C ARG A 155 -2.52 20.87 -0.89
N SER A 156 -1.60 19.92 -1.08
CA SER A 156 -0.15 20.17 -1.02
C SER A 156 0.59 19.33 -2.03
N TYR A 157 1.20 19.97 -3.04
CA TYR A 157 2.01 19.28 -4.05
C TYR A 157 3.21 18.58 -3.41
N ILE A 158 3.44 17.35 -3.83
CA ILE A 158 4.61 16.53 -3.47
C ILE A 158 5.36 16.22 -4.77
N SER A 159 6.69 16.25 -4.74
CA SER A 159 7.48 15.96 -5.93
C SER A 159 7.33 14.50 -6.38
N MET A 160 7.51 14.24 -7.67
CA MET A 160 7.48 12.89 -8.23
C MET A 160 8.53 11.97 -7.59
N GLU A 161 9.69 12.52 -7.25
CA GLU A 161 10.75 11.80 -6.54
C GLU A 161 10.30 11.34 -5.14
N GLU A 162 9.65 12.24 -4.40
CA GLU A 162 9.12 11.94 -3.07
C GLU A 162 7.98 10.92 -3.13
N LEU A 163 7.05 11.04 -4.09
CA LEU A 163 5.98 10.06 -4.30
C LEU A 163 6.55 8.66 -4.61
N LYS A 164 7.54 8.56 -5.49
CA LYS A 164 8.20 7.28 -5.79
C LYS A 164 8.90 6.70 -4.57
N ARG A 165 9.60 7.53 -3.79
CA ARG A 165 10.23 7.11 -2.53
C ARG A 165 9.20 6.61 -1.52
N GLU A 166 8.07 7.28 -1.40
CA GLU A 166 6.97 6.89 -0.52
C GLU A 166 6.41 5.52 -0.93
N ILE A 167 6.10 5.32 -2.23
CA ILE A 167 5.60 4.05 -2.76
C ILE A 167 6.61 2.91 -2.52
N GLU A 168 7.90 3.16 -2.71
CA GLU A 168 8.93 2.17 -2.42
C GLU A 168 8.92 1.78 -0.94
N ILE A 169 8.83 2.75 -0.02
CA ILE A 169 8.75 2.50 1.42
C ILE A 169 7.49 1.71 1.77
N LEU A 170 6.33 2.14 1.26
CA LEU A 170 5.05 1.48 1.49
C LEU A 170 5.09 0.01 1.05
N SER A 171 5.67 -0.26 -0.13
CA SER A 171 5.79 -1.62 -0.65
C SER A 171 6.67 -2.52 0.22
N ARG A 172 7.69 -1.99 0.90
CA ARG A 172 8.51 -2.73 1.87
C ARG A 172 7.70 -3.28 3.05
N PHE A 173 6.62 -2.60 3.39
CA PHE A 173 5.66 -3.01 4.42
C PHE A 173 4.42 -3.72 3.86
N LYS A 174 4.48 -4.15 2.60
CA LYS A 174 3.42 -4.91 1.91
C LYS A 174 2.11 -4.12 1.75
N ILE A 175 2.16 -2.80 1.72
CA ILE A 175 1.06 -1.95 1.28
C ILE A 175 0.91 -2.17 -0.23
N ASN A 176 -0.32 -2.45 -0.68
CA ASN A 176 -0.59 -2.85 -2.05
C ASN A 176 -1.50 -1.88 -2.83
N VAL A 177 -1.88 -0.77 -2.21
CA VAL A 177 -2.68 0.28 -2.85
C VAL A 177 -2.11 1.65 -2.50
N PHE A 178 -1.89 2.47 -3.53
CA PHE A 178 -1.58 3.90 -3.40
C PHE A 178 -2.75 4.71 -3.96
N HIS A 179 -3.47 5.42 -3.10
CA HIS A 179 -4.59 6.26 -3.47
C HIS A 179 -4.08 7.69 -3.67
N TRP A 180 -4.16 8.21 -4.89
CA TRP A 180 -3.61 9.50 -5.29
C TRP A 180 -4.72 10.52 -5.48
N HIS A 181 -4.95 11.35 -4.46
CA HIS A 181 -5.97 12.41 -4.46
C HIS A 181 -5.43 13.65 -5.17
N LEU A 182 -5.83 13.82 -6.44
CA LEU A 182 -5.23 14.75 -7.40
C LEU A 182 -5.88 16.13 -7.42
N THR A 183 -7.12 16.26 -6.97
CA THR A 183 -7.91 17.47 -7.14
C THR A 183 -8.55 17.94 -5.86
N GLU A 184 -8.55 19.25 -5.65
CA GLU A 184 -9.07 19.88 -4.45
C GLU A 184 -9.47 21.36 -4.70
N ASN A 185 -10.08 22.00 -3.69
CA ASN A 185 -10.37 23.41 -3.72
C ASN A 185 -9.12 24.27 -4.02
N GLN A 186 -7.95 23.83 -3.57
CA GLN A 186 -6.69 24.56 -3.72
C GLN A 186 -6.12 24.45 -5.12
N ALA A 187 -6.21 23.28 -5.76
CA ALA A 187 -5.59 23.03 -7.05
C ALA A 187 -6.18 21.80 -7.77
N TRP A 188 -6.06 21.83 -9.07
CA TRP A 188 -6.14 20.66 -9.95
C TRP A 188 -4.70 20.25 -10.31
N ARG A 189 -4.22 19.09 -9.82
CA ARG A 189 -2.81 18.71 -9.90
C ARG A 189 -2.44 17.84 -11.10
N LEU A 190 -3.39 17.41 -11.91
CA LEU A 190 -3.10 16.67 -13.13
C LEU A 190 -3.11 17.61 -14.34
N GLU A 191 -2.12 17.49 -15.23
CA GLU A 191 -2.10 18.18 -16.51
C GLU A 191 -3.41 17.91 -17.28
N SER A 192 -3.97 18.93 -17.91
CA SER A 192 -4.99 18.75 -18.93
C SER A 192 -4.53 19.41 -20.23
N LYS A 193 -4.41 18.60 -21.29
CA LYS A 193 -4.07 19.09 -22.64
C LYS A 193 -5.27 19.68 -23.35
N ILE A 194 -6.47 19.17 -23.03
CA ILE A 194 -7.72 19.68 -23.60
C ILE A 194 -8.16 21.00 -22.95
N PHE A 195 -7.81 21.21 -21.67
CA PHE A 195 -8.14 22.42 -20.92
C PHE A 195 -6.94 22.95 -20.14
N PRO A 196 -5.88 23.47 -20.81
CA PRO A 196 -4.65 23.89 -20.13
C PRO A 196 -4.87 24.94 -19.04
N MET A 197 -5.96 25.73 -19.11
CA MET A 197 -6.30 26.73 -18.11
C MET A 197 -6.52 26.12 -16.70
N LEU A 198 -6.83 24.84 -16.58
CA LEU A 198 -6.92 24.19 -15.26
C LEU A 198 -5.61 24.25 -14.49
N ASN A 199 -4.49 24.20 -15.18
CA ASN A 199 -3.16 24.20 -14.58
C ASN A 199 -2.54 25.61 -14.48
N ASP A 200 -3.25 26.64 -14.97
CA ASP A 200 -2.80 28.02 -14.82
C ASP A 200 -2.64 28.40 -13.33
N SER A 201 -1.56 29.13 -13.05
CA SER A 201 -1.24 29.57 -11.69
C SER A 201 -2.36 30.39 -11.03
N VAL A 202 -3.15 31.12 -11.84
CA VAL A 202 -4.30 31.93 -11.37
C VAL A 202 -5.44 31.07 -10.83
N ASN A 203 -5.55 29.81 -11.26
CA ASN A 203 -6.56 28.86 -10.81
C ASN A 203 -6.08 27.96 -9.65
N THR A 204 -4.83 28.13 -9.25
CA THR A 204 -4.18 27.36 -8.16
C THR A 204 -3.86 28.31 -7.01
N ILE A 205 -4.55 28.16 -5.88
CA ILE A 205 -4.37 29.09 -4.73
C ILE A 205 -3.27 28.63 -3.77
N ARG A 206 -2.82 27.38 -3.87
CA ARG A 206 -1.72 26.86 -3.05
C ARG A 206 -0.67 26.18 -3.93
N MET A 207 0.59 26.58 -3.78
CA MET A 207 1.70 26.13 -4.63
C MET A 207 1.40 26.30 -6.12
N PRO A 208 1.21 27.56 -6.62
CA PRO A 208 0.87 27.84 -8.02
C PRO A 208 1.91 27.28 -8.99
N GLY A 209 1.45 26.82 -10.16
CA GLY A 209 2.30 26.24 -11.21
C GLY A 209 2.85 24.85 -10.90
N LYS A 210 2.44 24.23 -9.77
CA LYS A 210 2.81 22.85 -9.43
C LYS A 210 1.68 21.89 -9.81
N TYR A 211 1.94 21.02 -10.75
CA TYR A 211 1.07 19.93 -11.20
C TYR A 211 1.92 18.81 -11.80
N TYR A 212 1.33 17.66 -12.05
CA TYR A 212 1.96 16.50 -12.67
C TYR A 212 1.57 16.44 -14.14
N THR A 213 2.53 16.21 -15.02
CA THR A 213 2.25 15.97 -16.43
C THR A 213 1.57 14.60 -16.63
N LEU A 214 0.88 14.44 -17.75
CA LEU A 214 0.29 13.13 -18.09
C LEU A 214 1.35 12.04 -18.26
N GLU A 215 2.55 12.41 -18.69
CA GLU A 215 3.70 11.50 -18.79
C GLU A 215 4.18 11.05 -17.42
N GLU A 216 4.37 12.00 -16.48
CA GLU A 216 4.71 11.69 -15.09
C GLU A 216 3.66 10.80 -14.40
N ALA A 217 2.36 11.01 -14.72
CA ALA A 217 1.29 10.19 -14.19
C ALA A 217 1.39 8.73 -14.69
N ARG A 218 1.65 8.53 -15.99
CA ARG A 218 1.87 7.18 -16.56
C ARG A 218 3.11 6.51 -15.97
N ASP A 219 4.20 7.25 -15.84
CA ASP A 219 5.44 6.74 -15.25
C ASP A 219 5.23 6.32 -13.77
N LEU A 220 4.41 7.06 -13.03
CA LEU A 220 4.07 6.67 -11.64
C LEU A 220 3.23 5.40 -11.60
N VAL A 221 2.30 5.20 -12.53
CA VAL A 221 1.54 3.94 -12.67
C VAL A 221 2.47 2.77 -12.90
N ASP A 222 3.42 2.91 -13.82
CA ASP A 222 4.39 1.85 -14.12
C ASP A 222 5.35 1.61 -12.97
N PHE A 223 5.74 2.65 -12.26
CA PHE A 223 6.53 2.53 -11.04
C PHE A 223 5.78 1.76 -9.94
N CYS A 224 4.50 2.06 -9.74
CA CYS A 224 3.65 1.33 -8.81
C CYS A 224 3.53 -0.16 -9.18
N LYS A 225 3.29 -0.48 -10.47
CA LYS A 225 3.23 -1.86 -10.98
C LYS A 225 4.48 -2.65 -10.64
N LYS A 226 5.68 -2.07 -10.84
CA LYS A 226 6.97 -2.69 -10.49
C LYS A 226 7.11 -2.99 -8.99
N HIS A 227 6.46 -2.22 -8.14
CA HIS A 227 6.47 -2.39 -6.68
C HIS A 227 5.28 -3.19 -6.17
N GLN A 228 4.50 -3.81 -7.05
CA GLN A 228 3.30 -4.59 -6.72
C GLN A 228 2.25 -3.76 -5.96
N VAL A 229 2.18 -2.46 -6.25
CA VAL A 229 1.24 -1.50 -5.69
C VAL A 229 0.25 -1.08 -6.78
N LEU A 230 -1.04 -1.17 -6.49
CA LEU A 230 -2.08 -0.64 -7.38
C LEU A 230 -2.25 0.86 -7.11
N LEU A 231 -2.04 1.70 -8.12
CA LEU A 231 -2.38 3.11 -8.05
C LEU A 231 -3.89 3.28 -8.31
N ILE A 232 -4.57 4.04 -7.45
CA ILE A 232 -5.96 4.46 -7.61
C ILE A 232 -5.96 5.99 -7.71
N PRO A 233 -6.16 6.59 -8.90
CA PRO A 233 -6.30 8.03 -9.03
C PRO A 233 -7.66 8.47 -8.52
N GLU A 234 -7.71 9.66 -7.92
CA GLU A 234 -8.94 10.32 -7.53
C GLU A 234 -9.08 11.67 -8.20
N ILE A 235 -10.24 11.88 -8.79
CA ILE A 235 -10.75 13.17 -9.22
C ILE A 235 -12.01 13.43 -8.39
N ASP A 236 -11.90 14.27 -7.40
CA ASP A 236 -13.01 14.55 -6.50
C ASP A 236 -14.08 15.42 -7.16
N MET A 237 -15.34 14.99 -7.04
CA MET A 237 -16.47 15.59 -7.72
C MET A 237 -17.81 15.25 -7.04
N PRO A 238 -18.77 16.14 -7.02
CA PRO A 238 -18.70 17.54 -7.43
C PRO A 238 -18.16 18.45 -6.31
N GLY A 239 -17.92 17.89 -5.11
CA GLY A 239 -17.28 18.58 -3.99
C GLY A 239 -15.80 18.87 -4.25
N HIS A 240 -15.15 19.61 -3.35
CA HIS A 240 -13.73 19.91 -3.42
C HIS A 240 -13.23 20.43 -4.79
N SER A 241 -14.10 21.09 -5.53
CA SER A 241 -13.94 21.42 -6.96
C SER A 241 -13.72 22.89 -7.26
N ALA A 242 -13.37 23.72 -6.25
CA ALA A 242 -13.25 25.16 -6.49
C ALA A 242 -12.15 25.53 -7.51
N ALA A 243 -11.13 24.70 -7.72
CA ALA A 243 -10.16 24.88 -8.80
C ALA A 243 -10.82 24.76 -10.18
N PHE A 244 -11.69 23.78 -10.38
CA PHE A 244 -12.50 23.63 -11.59
C PHE A 244 -13.42 24.85 -11.80
N VAL A 245 -14.14 25.28 -10.76
CA VAL A 245 -15.04 26.44 -10.84
C VAL A 245 -14.27 27.72 -11.18
N ARG A 246 -13.05 27.91 -10.65
CA ARG A 246 -12.22 29.08 -11.04
C ARG A 246 -11.86 29.08 -12.52
N ALA A 247 -11.49 27.91 -13.05
CA ALA A 247 -11.09 27.76 -14.45
C ALA A 247 -12.25 27.94 -15.42
N PHE A 248 -13.39 27.33 -15.14
CA PHE A 248 -14.50 27.24 -16.12
C PHE A 248 -15.66 28.17 -15.83
N ARG A 249 -15.78 28.71 -14.62
CA ARG A 249 -16.93 29.52 -14.18
C ARG A 249 -18.26 28.73 -14.18
N HIS A 250 -18.18 27.43 -14.09
CA HIS A 250 -19.30 26.51 -14.01
C HIS A 250 -19.14 25.56 -12.82
N ASP A 251 -20.24 25.27 -12.13
CA ASP A 251 -20.31 24.16 -11.19
C ASP A 251 -20.28 22.83 -11.95
N MET A 252 -19.63 21.80 -11.40
CA MET A 252 -19.57 20.49 -12.04
C MET A 252 -20.94 19.85 -12.26
N GLN A 253 -21.94 20.19 -11.43
CA GLN A 253 -23.29 19.65 -11.52
C GLN A 253 -24.16 20.40 -12.56
N SER A 254 -23.69 21.54 -13.08
CA SER A 254 -24.39 22.25 -14.15
C SER A 254 -24.29 21.47 -15.47
N PRO A 255 -25.21 21.68 -16.45
CA PRO A 255 -25.13 21.00 -17.74
C PRO A 255 -23.82 21.24 -18.49
N GLU A 256 -23.26 22.43 -18.42
CA GLU A 256 -21.97 22.79 -19.02
C GLU A 256 -20.81 22.17 -18.25
N GLY A 257 -20.85 22.22 -16.91
CA GLY A 257 -19.86 21.60 -16.04
C GLY A 257 -19.76 20.10 -16.26
N MET A 258 -20.89 19.41 -16.38
CA MET A 258 -20.92 17.96 -16.68
C MET A 258 -20.31 17.63 -18.05
N LYS A 259 -20.53 18.46 -19.07
CA LYS A 259 -19.91 18.26 -20.40
C LYS A 259 -18.38 18.38 -20.31
N ILE A 260 -17.90 19.43 -19.64
CA ILE A 260 -16.46 19.65 -19.43
C ILE A 260 -15.86 18.51 -18.62
N LEU A 261 -16.52 18.12 -17.53
CA LEU A 261 -16.05 17.05 -16.65
C LEU A 261 -15.92 15.70 -17.39
N LYS A 262 -16.87 15.37 -18.27
CA LYS A 262 -16.78 14.14 -19.08
C LYS A 262 -15.58 14.14 -20.02
N LEU A 263 -15.24 15.27 -20.64
CA LEU A 263 -14.06 15.39 -21.46
C LEU A 263 -12.77 15.22 -20.62
N LEU A 264 -12.74 15.80 -19.41
CA LEU A 264 -11.63 15.59 -18.47
C LEU A 264 -11.53 14.12 -18.02
N LEU A 265 -12.66 13.46 -17.78
CA LEU A 265 -12.69 12.04 -17.45
C LEU A 265 -12.22 11.15 -18.60
N ASP A 266 -12.42 11.54 -19.85
CA ASP A 266 -11.83 10.85 -21.01
C ASP A 266 -10.31 10.90 -20.93
N GLU A 267 -9.74 12.09 -20.75
CA GLU A 267 -8.28 12.28 -20.62
C GLU A 267 -7.70 11.53 -19.42
N VAL A 268 -8.38 11.56 -18.26
CA VAL A 268 -7.99 10.83 -17.06
C VAL A 268 -8.02 9.31 -17.28
N CYS A 269 -9.13 8.78 -17.81
CA CYS A 269 -9.27 7.33 -18.04
C CYS A 269 -8.27 6.78 -19.08
N GLU A 270 -7.91 7.59 -20.07
CA GLU A 270 -6.89 7.26 -21.07
C GLU A 270 -5.47 7.33 -20.48
N THR A 271 -5.24 8.28 -19.57
CA THR A 271 -3.92 8.45 -18.93
C THR A 271 -3.59 7.34 -17.97
N PHE A 272 -4.56 6.93 -17.14
CA PHE A 272 -4.36 5.93 -16.09
C PHE A 272 -4.75 4.53 -16.56
N ASP A 273 -3.76 3.72 -16.93
CA ASP A 273 -3.96 2.28 -17.21
C ASP A 273 -4.08 1.49 -15.90
N VAL A 274 -5.19 1.72 -15.19
CA VAL A 274 -5.54 1.07 -13.91
C VAL A 274 -7.03 0.71 -13.89
N PRO A 275 -7.44 -0.30 -13.11
CA PRO A 275 -8.83 -0.77 -13.14
C PRO A 275 -9.83 0.11 -12.39
N TYR A 276 -9.38 1.04 -11.55
CA TYR A 276 -10.25 1.84 -10.69
C TYR A 276 -10.04 3.34 -10.90
N LEU A 277 -11.12 4.09 -10.76
CA LEU A 277 -11.12 5.54 -10.57
C LEU A 277 -11.92 5.86 -9.31
N HIS A 278 -11.36 6.66 -8.40
CA HIS A 278 -12.09 7.22 -7.27
C HIS A 278 -12.68 8.57 -7.68
N ILE A 279 -13.98 8.77 -7.44
CA ILE A 279 -14.73 9.96 -7.87
C ILE A 279 -15.08 10.92 -6.74
N GLY A 280 -14.54 10.70 -5.54
CA GLY A 280 -14.84 11.51 -4.38
C GLY A 280 -16.29 11.39 -3.91
N THR A 281 -17.06 12.46 -3.98
CA THR A 281 -18.48 12.61 -3.63
C THR A 281 -18.78 12.94 -2.16
N ASP A 282 -17.78 13.33 -1.40
CA ASP A 282 -17.97 13.77 -0.02
C ASP A 282 -18.19 15.28 0.12
N GLU A 283 -18.63 15.68 1.29
CA GLU A 283 -18.73 17.06 1.80
C GLU A 283 -19.42 18.04 0.84
N VAL A 284 -20.43 17.61 0.09
CA VAL A 284 -21.12 18.41 -0.91
C VAL A 284 -22.64 18.23 -0.87
N GLU A 285 -23.38 19.26 -1.24
CA GLU A 285 -24.80 19.18 -1.54
C GLU A 285 -25.03 18.79 -3.01
N PHE A 286 -25.83 17.75 -3.23
CA PHE A 286 -26.18 17.30 -4.57
C PHE A 286 -27.42 18.06 -5.09
N THR A 287 -27.16 19.12 -5.86
CA THR A 287 -28.20 19.93 -6.50
C THR A 287 -28.76 19.29 -7.77
N ASN A 288 -27.98 18.38 -8.39
CA ASN A 288 -28.40 17.59 -9.55
C ASN A 288 -28.49 16.10 -9.17
N PRO A 289 -29.69 15.52 -9.02
CA PRO A 289 -29.88 14.13 -8.62
C PRO A 289 -29.39 13.10 -9.66
N HIS A 290 -29.12 13.54 -10.89
CA HIS A 290 -28.60 12.68 -11.97
C HIS A 290 -27.07 12.71 -12.06
N PHE A 291 -26.40 13.61 -11.34
CA PHE A 291 -24.95 13.80 -11.46
C PHE A 291 -24.18 12.52 -11.20
N VAL A 292 -24.30 11.95 -9.99
CA VAL A 292 -23.52 10.77 -9.58
C VAL A 292 -23.87 9.53 -10.42
N PRO A 293 -25.16 9.16 -10.63
CA PRO A 293 -25.50 8.03 -11.51
C PRO A 293 -24.94 8.17 -12.93
N GLU A 294 -24.98 9.37 -13.51
CA GLU A 294 -24.49 9.62 -14.86
C GLU A 294 -22.95 9.55 -14.93
N ILE A 295 -22.24 10.09 -13.95
CA ILE A 295 -20.77 10.00 -13.86
C ILE A 295 -20.32 8.56 -13.66
N VAL A 296 -20.95 7.82 -12.76
CA VAL A 296 -20.61 6.38 -12.54
C VAL A 296 -20.81 5.59 -13.83
N ALA A 297 -21.94 5.77 -14.52
CA ALA A 297 -22.19 5.10 -15.79
C ALA A 297 -21.15 5.50 -16.85
N TYR A 298 -20.76 6.78 -16.90
CA TYR A 298 -19.78 7.29 -17.83
C TYR A 298 -18.39 6.68 -17.59
N VAL A 299 -17.89 6.69 -16.36
CA VAL A 299 -16.61 6.12 -15.98
C VAL A 299 -16.58 4.59 -16.24
N ARG A 300 -17.67 3.89 -15.96
CA ARG A 300 -17.82 2.47 -16.28
C ARG A 300 -17.79 2.21 -17.79
N SER A 301 -18.37 3.12 -18.61
CA SER A 301 -18.28 3.00 -20.08
C SER A 301 -16.86 3.11 -20.62
N LYS A 302 -15.92 3.67 -19.84
CA LYS A 302 -14.48 3.71 -20.14
C LYS A 302 -13.73 2.46 -19.61
N GLY A 303 -14.45 1.44 -19.15
CA GLY A 303 -13.87 0.20 -18.64
C GLY A 303 -13.31 0.27 -17.22
N LYS A 304 -13.56 1.36 -16.49
CA LYS A 304 -13.09 1.53 -15.10
C LYS A 304 -14.17 1.12 -14.10
N LYS A 305 -13.75 0.56 -12.98
CA LYS A 305 -14.57 0.40 -11.77
C LYS A 305 -14.52 1.68 -10.94
N VAL A 306 -15.59 1.97 -10.23
CA VAL A 306 -15.76 3.24 -9.53
C VAL A 306 -15.73 3.05 -8.02
N ILE A 307 -14.95 3.90 -7.35
CA ILE A 307 -14.89 4.02 -5.88
C ILE A 307 -15.37 5.43 -5.50
N SER A 308 -16.01 5.55 -4.35
CA SER A 308 -16.54 6.82 -3.87
C SER A 308 -16.51 6.88 -2.35
N TRP A 309 -16.39 8.10 -1.79
CA TRP A 309 -16.42 8.31 -0.34
C TRP A 309 -17.77 7.98 0.29
N ASN A 310 -17.73 7.55 1.55
CA ASN A 310 -18.89 7.36 2.41
C ASN A 310 -18.55 7.87 3.85
N PRO A 311 -19.25 8.87 4.40
CA PRO A 311 -20.44 9.54 3.84
C PRO A 311 -20.16 10.31 2.55
N GLY A 312 -21.17 10.35 1.68
CA GLY A 312 -21.20 10.98 0.38
C GLY A 312 -22.53 10.65 -0.27
N TRP A 313 -22.51 10.30 -1.55
CA TRP A 313 -23.73 9.81 -2.23
C TRP A 313 -24.18 8.47 -1.65
N HIS A 314 -25.51 8.27 -1.53
CA HIS A 314 -26.09 7.03 -1.06
C HIS A 314 -26.34 6.06 -2.23
N TYR A 315 -25.58 4.97 -2.27
CA TYR A 315 -25.67 3.95 -3.31
C TYR A 315 -26.55 2.79 -2.91
N LYS A 316 -27.17 2.14 -3.91
CA LYS A 316 -27.73 0.80 -3.81
C LYS A 316 -26.71 -0.24 -4.31
N PRO A 317 -26.85 -1.53 -3.91
CA PRO A 317 -26.03 -2.59 -4.47
C PRO A 317 -26.06 -2.60 -6.00
N GLY A 318 -24.87 -2.66 -6.63
CA GLY A 318 -24.69 -2.61 -8.08
C GLY A 318 -24.55 -1.20 -8.69
N GLU A 319 -24.94 -0.15 -7.97
CA GLU A 319 -24.75 1.24 -8.45
C GLU A 319 -23.31 1.72 -8.35
N ILE A 320 -22.51 1.15 -7.46
CA ILE A 320 -21.09 1.45 -7.28
C ILE A 320 -20.29 0.16 -7.13
N ASP A 321 -19.01 0.17 -7.45
CA ASP A 321 -18.15 -1.01 -7.30
C ASP A 321 -17.58 -1.15 -5.89
N MET A 322 -17.32 -0.01 -5.21
CA MET A 322 -16.81 0.01 -3.84
C MET A 322 -17.07 1.38 -3.19
N THR A 323 -17.34 1.40 -1.88
CA THR A 323 -17.36 2.63 -1.08
C THR A 323 -16.12 2.72 -0.19
N HIS A 324 -15.71 3.95 0.14
CA HIS A 324 -14.55 4.24 0.98
C HIS A 324 -14.99 5.02 2.21
N LEU A 325 -14.96 4.35 3.37
CA LEU A 325 -15.41 4.93 4.63
C LEU A 325 -14.32 5.84 5.20
N TRP A 326 -14.56 7.15 5.23
CA TRP A 326 -13.58 8.13 5.69
C TRP A 326 -13.88 8.76 7.05
N SER A 327 -15.15 8.77 7.46
CA SER A 327 -15.60 9.44 8.67
C SER A 327 -16.30 8.45 9.60
N TYR A 328 -16.34 8.75 10.91
CA TYR A 328 -17.10 7.97 11.89
C TYR A 328 -18.59 7.81 11.52
N ARG A 329 -19.14 8.70 10.70
CA ARG A 329 -20.51 8.61 10.17
C ARG A 329 -20.64 7.59 9.04
N GLY A 330 -19.52 7.22 8.39
CA GLY A 330 -19.52 6.25 7.30
C GLY A 330 -19.95 4.87 7.79
N LYS A 331 -20.86 4.23 7.06
CA LYS A 331 -21.37 2.90 7.37
C LYS A 331 -21.26 2.01 6.13
N ALA A 332 -20.69 0.83 6.31
CA ALA A 332 -20.69 -0.18 5.27
C ALA A 332 -22.15 -0.52 4.90
N GLN A 333 -22.41 -0.64 3.63
CA GLN A 333 -23.73 -0.95 3.08
C GLN A 333 -23.76 -2.42 2.66
N PRO A 334 -24.78 -3.22 3.06
CA PRO A 334 -24.91 -4.61 2.62
C PRO A 334 -24.86 -4.72 1.07
N GLY A 335 -24.05 -5.65 0.56
CA GLY A 335 -23.90 -5.87 -0.88
C GLY A 335 -22.99 -4.88 -1.62
N ILE A 336 -22.34 -3.94 -0.93
CA ILE A 336 -21.35 -3.04 -1.51
C ILE A 336 -20.02 -3.26 -0.76
N PRO A 337 -18.94 -3.67 -1.44
CA PRO A 337 -17.62 -3.75 -0.84
C PRO A 337 -17.18 -2.38 -0.27
N ALA A 338 -16.48 -2.38 0.87
CA ALA A 338 -16.05 -1.15 1.49
C ALA A 338 -14.55 -1.19 1.85
N ILE A 339 -13.87 -0.07 1.63
CA ILE A 339 -12.57 0.25 2.22
C ILE A 339 -12.86 0.99 3.52
N ASP A 340 -12.18 0.65 4.60
CA ASP A 340 -12.32 1.37 5.88
C ASP A 340 -11.03 2.12 6.20
N SER A 341 -11.05 3.45 6.10
CA SER A 341 -9.99 4.36 6.50
C SER A 341 -10.39 5.29 7.64
N LYS A 342 -11.50 5.01 8.31
CA LYS A 342 -11.96 5.80 9.46
C LYS A 342 -10.90 5.81 10.55
N PHE A 343 -10.63 6.99 11.10
CA PHE A 343 -9.65 7.19 12.18
C PHE A 343 -8.19 6.82 11.84
N HIS A 344 -7.85 6.64 10.55
CA HIS A 344 -6.49 6.32 10.11
C HIS A 344 -5.78 7.51 9.45
N TYR A 345 -6.13 8.73 9.85
CA TYR A 345 -5.41 9.93 9.40
C TYR A 345 -4.07 10.03 10.09
N LEU A 346 -2.99 10.15 9.32
CA LEU A 346 -1.62 10.25 9.84
C LEU A 346 -1.18 11.70 10.08
N ASN A 347 -1.99 12.67 9.70
CA ASN A 347 -1.72 14.11 9.78
C ASN A 347 -2.54 14.81 10.87
N HIS A 348 -2.95 14.11 11.90
CA HIS A 348 -3.62 14.72 13.05
C HIS A 348 -2.67 15.64 13.81
N PHE A 349 -3.16 16.85 14.13
CA PHE A 349 -2.46 17.81 14.98
C PHE A 349 -2.85 17.65 16.46
N ASP A 350 -3.84 16.83 16.75
CA ASP A 350 -4.38 16.64 18.09
C ASP A 350 -4.06 15.24 18.60
N VAL A 351 -3.14 15.16 19.55
CA VAL A 351 -2.76 13.92 20.25
C VAL A 351 -3.99 13.22 20.86
N PHE A 352 -5.03 13.97 21.24
CA PHE A 352 -6.25 13.41 21.80
C PHE A 352 -7.08 12.68 20.73
N GLY A 353 -7.13 13.24 19.52
CA GLY A 353 -7.75 12.60 18.35
C GLY A 353 -7.07 11.27 17.99
N ASP A 354 -5.74 11.24 18.04
CA ASP A 354 -4.96 10.04 17.77
C ASP A 354 -5.18 8.94 18.81
N ILE A 355 -5.25 9.29 20.10
CA ILE A 355 -5.53 8.33 21.18
C ILE A 355 -6.94 7.74 21.03
N VAL A 356 -7.94 8.56 20.71
CA VAL A 356 -9.33 8.11 20.50
C VAL A 356 -9.40 7.21 19.26
N ALA A 357 -8.71 7.57 18.16
CA ALA A 357 -8.66 6.78 16.95
C ALA A 357 -8.03 5.40 17.19
N VAL A 358 -6.89 5.33 17.87
CA VAL A 358 -6.22 4.08 18.23
C VAL A 358 -7.09 3.20 19.15
N SER A 359 -7.72 3.78 20.16
CA SER A 359 -8.61 3.05 21.07
C SER A 359 -9.82 2.46 20.33
N TYR A 360 -10.40 3.20 19.38
CA TYR A 360 -11.57 2.76 18.63
C TYR A 360 -11.26 1.65 17.64
N THR A 361 -10.09 1.70 16.99
CA THR A 361 -9.62 0.64 16.07
C THR A 361 -9.32 -0.67 16.79
N HIS A 362 -8.74 -0.62 18.00
CA HIS A 362 -8.47 -1.81 18.80
C HIS A 362 -9.76 -2.48 19.33
N LEU A 363 -10.77 -1.70 19.70
CA LEU A 363 -12.06 -2.22 20.16
C LEU A 363 -12.83 -2.94 19.03
N ARG A 364 -12.74 -2.48 17.77
CA ARG A 364 -13.40 -3.12 16.64
C ARG A 364 -12.69 -4.37 16.11
N ALA A 365 -11.39 -4.49 16.27
CA ALA A 365 -10.65 -5.68 15.88
C ALA A 365 -11.05 -6.93 16.68
N HIS A 366 -11.73 -6.78 17.81
CA HIS A 366 -12.24 -7.87 18.63
C HIS A 366 -13.71 -8.22 18.38
N GLU A 367 -14.45 -7.41 17.61
CA GLU A 367 -15.87 -7.64 17.31
C GLU A 367 -16.13 -8.33 15.95
N THR A 368 -15.10 -8.57 15.17
CA THR A 368 -15.16 -9.27 13.88
C THR A 368 -14.41 -10.59 13.93
#